data_2863eb581426ed3dbc30703524cfb735
#
_entry.id   2863eb581426ed3dbc30703524cfb735
#
_cell.length_a   1.000
_cell.length_b   1.000
_cell.length_c   1.000
_cell.angle_alpha   90.00
_cell.angle_beta   90.00
_cell.angle_gamma   90.00
#
_symmetry.space_group_name_H-M   'P 1'
#
loop_
_entity.id
_entity.type
_entity.pdbx_description
1 polymer ?
#
loop_
_entity_poly.entity_id
_entity_poly.type
_entity_poly.pdbx_seq_one_letter_code
_entity_poly.pdbx_strand_id
1 'polypeptide(L)'
;MLFRSIEKIKSLTNKPVVRIINTHTHFDHVSGNVDFPASVEVVAHENTKTLMQEWKPVTGLAANAIGESPFKAHGGHGLPTKTYKDKLVIGKGADEIDLLHVGPAHTGGDTFVFFKALRVMHAGDAFHTRDLPIMDKNNGGSGVAFSGTLLKAADAAKDIDTVINGHNPTTTAVADMRTQAAFVADFVAFVQAAKKGGKTVDDVVKTWSTPAKYTGYAKPQEARVRAD
;
A
#
# COMPACT_ATOMS: atom_id res chain seq x y z
N MET A 1 -12.15 -14.75 -1.19
CA MET A 1 -10.84 -14.60 -1.89
C MET A 1 -9.71 -15.38 -1.21
N LEU A 2 -9.69 -15.51 0.10
CA LEU A 2 -8.59 -16.11 0.88
C LEU A 2 -8.44 -17.63 0.77
N PHE A 3 -9.53 -18.38 0.69
CA PHE A 3 -9.44 -19.83 0.45
C PHE A 3 -8.54 -20.13 -0.76
N ARG A 4 -8.59 -19.32 -1.81
CA ARG A 4 -7.73 -19.48 -2.98
C ARG A 4 -6.24 -19.28 -2.67
N SER A 5 -5.88 -18.36 -1.76
CA SER A 5 -4.47 -18.12 -1.39
C SER A 5 -3.91 -19.28 -0.58
N ILE A 6 -4.66 -19.79 0.40
CA ILE A 6 -4.24 -20.93 1.22
C ILE A 6 -4.11 -22.20 0.34
N GLU A 7 -5.10 -22.47 -0.52
CA GLU A 7 -5.04 -23.57 -1.47
C GLU A 7 -3.87 -23.42 -2.44
N LYS A 8 -3.62 -22.21 -2.94
CA LYS A 8 -2.48 -21.94 -3.83
C LYS A 8 -1.15 -22.18 -3.13
N ILE A 9 -0.99 -21.73 -1.89
CA ILE A 9 0.22 -21.99 -1.09
C ILE A 9 0.43 -23.51 -0.94
N LYS A 10 -0.61 -24.26 -0.56
CA LYS A 10 -0.57 -25.71 -0.41
C LYS A 10 -0.20 -26.42 -1.73
N SER A 11 -0.57 -25.87 -2.88
CA SER A 11 -0.19 -26.41 -4.19
C SER A 11 1.27 -26.17 -4.56
N LEU A 12 1.94 -25.21 -3.92
CA LEU A 12 3.33 -24.84 -4.20
C LEU A 12 4.33 -25.43 -3.21
N THR A 13 3.88 -25.66 -1.96
CA THR A 13 4.77 -26.15 -0.90
C THR A 13 3.98 -26.87 0.19
N ASN A 14 4.63 -27.85 0.83
CA ASN A 14 4.13 -28.53 2.02
C ASN A 14 4.60 -27.87 3.33
N LYS A 15 5.42 -26.81 3.24
CA LYS A 15 5.87 -26.06 4.43
C LYS A 15 4.71 -25.26 5.02
N PRO A 16 4.59 -25.19 6.36
CA PRO A 16 3.56 -24.39 7.00
C PRO A 16 3.81 -22.90 6.78
N VAL A 17 2.71 -22.11 6.70
CA VAL A 17 2.80 -20.66 6.83
C VAL A 17 3.08 -20.34 8.30
N VAL A 18 4.19 -19.70 8.58
CA VAL A 18 4.60 -19.33 9.95
C VAL A 18 4.49 -17.83 10.20
N ARG A 19 4.35 -17.03 9.14
CA ARG A 19 4.31 -15.58 9.24
C ARG A 19 3.49 -14.95 8.11
N ILE A 20 2.74 -13.90 8.47
CA ILE A 20 2.08 -12.98 7.56
C ILE A 20 2.74 -11.62 7.73
N ILE A 21 3.01 -10.92 6.63
CA ILE A 21 3.50 -9.54 6.62
C ILE A 21 2.42 -8.69 5.94
N ASN A 22 1.79 -7.78 6.68
CA ASN A 22 0.83 -6.85 6.12
C ASN A 22 1.55 -5.59 5.62
N THR A 23 1.34 -5.23 4.36
CA THR A 23 1.92 -4.02 3.77
C THR A 23 1.23 -2.76 4.28
N HIS A 24 -0.08 -2.81 4.49
CA HIS A 24 -0.90 -1.69 4.97
C HIS A 24 -2.24 -2.21 5.53
N THR A 25 -3.15 -1.31 5.92
CA THR A 25 -4.33 -1.62 6.74
C THR A 25 -5.60 -1.97 5.97
N HIS A 26 -5.65 -1.83 4.63
CA HIS A 26 -6.90 -1.98 3.89
C HIS A 26 -7.49 -3.38 4.00
N PHE A 27 -8.82 -3.41 4.04
CA PHE A 27 -9.62 -4.62 4.33
C PHE A 27 -9.33 -5.78 3.39
N ASP A 28 -9.06 -5.52 2.12
CA ASP A 28 -8.74 -6.53 1.10
C ASP A 28 -7.33 -7.12 1.24
N HIS A 29 -6.46 -6.47 2.03
CA HIS A 29 -5.12 -6.94 2.35
C HIS A 29 -5.02 -7.64 3.71
N VAL A 30 -5.89 -7.31 4.68
CA VAL A 30 -5.72 -7.78 6.05
C VAL A 30 -6.87 -8.65 6.56
N SER A 31 -8.09 -8.56 5.98
CA SER A 31 -9.25 -9.31 6.50
C SER A 31 -9.03 -10.81 6.58
N GLY A 32 -8.20 -11.31 5.73
CA GLY A 32 -7.90 -12.72 5.70
C GLY A 32 -6.91 -13.23 6.75
N ASN A 33 -6.34 -12.39 7.54
CA ASN A 33 -5.45 -12.84 8.61
C ASN A 33 -6.16 -13.78 9.60
N VAL A 34 -7.47 -13.58 9.81
CA VAL A 34 -8.27 -14.39 10.75
C VAL A 34 -8.45 -15.86 10.33
N ASP A 35 -8.21 -16.17 9.06
CA ASP A 35 -8.35 -17.56 8.56
C ASP A 35 -7.09 -18.41 8.80
N PHE A 36 -6.00 -17.79 9.24
CA PHE A 36 -4.77 -18.49 9.58
C PHE A 36 -4.77 -18.91 11.06
N PRO A 37 -4.10 -20.04 11.41
CA PRO A 37 -3.96 -20.45 12.81
C PRO A 37 -3.36 -19.37 13.70
N ALA A 38 -3.76 -19.32 14.98
CA ALA A 38 -3.25 -18.35 15.96
C ALA A 38 -1.73 -18.46 16.20
N SER A 39 -1.11 -19.56 15.79
CA SER A 39 0.33 -19.77 15.83
C SER A 39 1.11 -19.00 14.75
N VAL A 40 0.42 -18.46 13.74
CA VAL A 40 1.04 -17.67 12.67
C VAL A 40 1.32 -16.25 13.18
N GLU A 41 2.59 -15.85 13.17
CA GLU A 41 2.99 -14.49 13.54
C GLU A 41 2.50 -13.49 12.50
N VAL A 42 1.74 -12.48 12.90
CA VAL A 42 1.35 -11.37 12.01
C VAL A 42 2.24 -10.17 12.31
N VAL A 43 2.95 -9.70 11.27
CA VAL A 43 3.90 -8.59 11.34
C VAL A 43 3.38 -7.41 10.54
N ALA A 44 3.40 -6.21 11.12
CA ALA A 44 3.04 -4.97 10.42
C ALA A 44 3.73 -3.75 11.05
N HIS A 45 3.68 -2.62 10.36
CA HIS A 45 4.02 -1.33 10.96
C HIS A 45 3.07 -0.99 12.13
N GLU A 46 3.55 -0.28 13.16
CA GLU A 46 2.74 0.05 14.35
C GLU A 46 1.45 0.81 14.00
N ASN A 47 1.51 1.77 13.05
CA ASN A 47 0.33 2.48 12.58
C ASN A 47 -0.66 1.55 11.88
N THR A 48 -0.19 0.59 11.08
CA THR A 48 -1.04 -0.42 10.43
C THR A 48 -1.83 -1.20 11.47
N LYS A 49 -1.19 -1.64 12.57
CA LYS A 49 -1.89 -2.31 13.67
C LYS A 49 -2.98 -1.43 14.28
N THR A 50 -2.66 -0.17 14.59
CA THR A 50 -3.62 0.79 15.17
C THR A 50 -4.81 0.99 14.22
N LEU A 51 -4.56 1.20 12.95
CA LEU A 51 -5.59 1.41 11.93
C LEU A 51 -6.47 0.16 11.70
N MET A 52 -5.88 -1.06 11.77
CA MET A 52 -6.65 -2.31 11.75
C MET A 52 -7.58 -2.44 12.96
N GLN A 53 -7.19 -1.94 14.13
CA GLN A 53 -8.04 -1.91 15.33
C GLN A 53 -9.17 -0.88 15.21
N GLU A 54 -8.90 0.28 14.61
CA GLU A 54 -9.87 1.35 14.38
C GLU A 54 -10.91 0.96 13.31
N TRP A 55 -10.49 0.24 12.27
CA TRP A 55 -11.31 -0.26 11.17
C TRP A 55 -12.12 0.82 10.47
N LYS A 56 -11.42 1.77 9.87
CA LYS A 56 -12.04 2.89 9.14
C LYS A 56 -12.24 2.56 7.66
N PRO A 57 -13.33 3.06 7.04
CA PRO A 57 -13.50 2.94 5.60
C PRO A 57 -12.42 3.73 4.86
N VAL A 58 -12.04 3.22 3.69
CA VAL A 58 -11.13 3.89 2.76
C VAL A 58 -11.75 5.22 2.32
N THR A 59 -10.95 6.27 2.21
CA THR A 59 -11.41 7.58 1.73
C THR A 59 -12.12 7.44 0.37
N GLY A 60 -13.28 8.04 0.27
CA GLY A 60 -14.13 7.95 -0.93
C GLY A 60 -15.09 6.75 -0.96
N LEU A 61 -14.97 5.80 -0.04
CA LEU A 61 -15.95 4.73 0.13
C LEU A 61 -17.01 5.08 1.18
N ALA A 62 -18.20 4.52 1.02
CA ALA A 62 -19.25 4.61 2.02
C ALA A 62 -18.83 3.90 3.33
N ALA A 63 -19.31 4.39 4.47
CA ALA A 63 -18.93 3.86 5.78
C ALA A 63 -19.17 2.35 5.96
N ASN A 64 -20.19 1.81 5.30
CA ASN A 64 -20.54 0.40 5.34
C ASN A 64 -19.88 -0.45 4.24
N ALA A 65 -19.07 0.14 3.38
CA ALA A 65 -18.49 -0.58 2.23
C ALA A 65 -17.50 -1.68 2.62
N ILE A 66 -16.83 -1.54 3.79
CA ILE A 66 -15.85 -2.50 4.28
C ILE A 66 -16.41 -3.54 5.26
N GLY A 67 -17.70 -3.42 5.63
CA GLY A 67 -18.33 -4.29 6.62
C GLY A 67 -17.78 -4.14 8.04
N GLU A 68 -18.16 -5.07 8.91
CA GLU A 68 -17.65 -5.13 10.28
C GLU A 68 -16.20 -5.62 10.34
N SER A 69 -15.48 -5.21 11.38
CA SER A 69 -14.11 -5.66 11.59
C SER A 69 -14.05 -7.16 11.89
N PRO A 70 -13.37 -7.95 11.04
CA PRO A 70 -13.19 -9.37 11.29
C PRO A 70 -12.40 -9.63 12.58
N PHE A 71 -11.50 -8.71 12.94
CA PHE A 71 -10.68 -8.83 14.15
C PHE A 71 -11.53 -8.71 15.42
N LYS A 72 -12.51 -7.77 15.45
CA LYS A 72 -13.44 -7.65 16.57
C LYS A 72 -14.30 -8.90 16.72
N ALA A 73 -14.82 -9.43 15.61
CA ALA A 73 -15.63 -10.64 15.60
C ALA A 73 -14.86 -11.88 16.11
N HIS A 74 -13.52 -11.88 15.99
CA HIS A 74 -12.65 -13.00 16.40
C HIS A 74 -11.77 -12.66 17.61
N GLY A 75 -12.22 -11.75 18.50
CA GLY A 75 -11.51 -11.43 19.76
C GLY A 75 -10.09 -10.91 19.60
N GLY A 76 -9.80 -10.25 18.48
CA GLY A 76 -8.47 -9.70 18.16
C GLY A 76 -7.57 -10.67 17.39
N HIS A 77 -8.03 -11.89 17.10
CA HIS A 77 -7.29 -12.82 16.26
C HIS A 77 -7.03 -12.21 14.88
N GLY A 78 -5.84 -12.42 14.31
CA GLY A 78 -5.42 -11.85 13.03
C GLY A 78 -4.85 -10.43 13.08
N LEU A 79 -4.93 -9.75 14.24
CA LEU A 79 -4.20 -8.50 14.44
C LEU A 79 -2.69 -8.74 14.54
N PRO A 80 -1.84 -7.76 14.15
CA PRO A 80 -0.39 -7.88 14.27
C PRO A 80 0.06 -8.20 15.69
N THR A 81 0.77 -9.33 15.83
CA THR A 81 1.41 -9.77 17.09
C THR A 81 2.81 -9.20 17.23
N LYS A 82 3.43 -8.80 16.11
CA LYS A 82 4.73 -8.13 16.08
C LYS A 82 4.64 -6.85 15.27
N THR A 83 5.12 -5.75 15.84
CA THR A 83 5.15 -4.44 15.16
C THR A 83 6.56 -3.87 15.11
N TYR A 84 6.76 -2.90 14.23
CA TYR A 84 7.98 -2.12 14.10
C TYR A 84 7.64 -0.68 13.70
N LYS A 85 8.61 0.24 13.84
CA LYS A 85 8.43 1.66 13.55
C LYS A 85 9.05 2.07 12.21
N ASP A 86 10.36 1.94 12.07
CA ASP A 86 11.06 2.40 10.86
C ASP A 86 11.52 1.23 9.99
N LYS A 87 12.18 0.26 10.62
CA LYS A 87 12.74 -0.92 9.95
C LYS A 87 12.67 -2.16 10.82
N LEU A 88 12.42 -3.30 10.19
CA LEU A 88 12.56 -4.62 10.80
C LEU A 88 13.25 -5.56 9.81
N VAL A 89 14.26 -6.29 10.29
CA VAL A 89 14.90 -7.37 9.53
C VAL A 89 14.39 -8.70 10.08
N ILE A 90 13.94 -9.57 9.19
CA ILE A 90 13.43 -10.91 9.48
C ILE A 90 14.33 -11.93 8.78
N GLY A 91 14.71 -12.97 9.49
CA GLY A 91 15.59 -14.00 8.92
C GLY A 91 17.06 -13.56 8.84
N LYS A 92 17.84 -14.27 8.05
CA LYS A 92 19.27 -13.99 7.80
C LYS A 92 19.74 -14.66 6.51
N GLY A 93 20.81 -14.13 5.92
CA GLY A 93 21.38 -14.69 4.69
C GLY A 93 20.39 -14.69 3.52
N ALA A 94 20.21 -15.81 2.86
CA ALA A 94 19.30 -15.91 1.71
C ALA A 94 17.81 -15.76 2.08
N ASP A 95 17.45 -15.99 3.35
CA ASP A 95 16.08 -15.86 3.85
C ASP A 95 15.83 -14.48 4.50
N GLU A 96 16.75 -13.52 4.35
CA GLU A 96 16.61 -12.19 4.92
C GLU A 96 15.55 -11.38 4.16
N ILE A 97 14.61 -10.83 4.93
CA ILE A 97 13.54 -9.93 4.46
C ILE A 97 13.63 -8.64 5.26
N ASP A 98 13.81 -7.51 4.57
CA ASP A 98 13.75 -6.19 5.19
C ASP A 98 12.34 -5.61 5.02
N LEU A 99 11.75 -5.17 6.12
CA LEU A 99 10.54 -4.38 6.15
C LEU A 99 10.93 -2.93 6.42
N LEU A 100 10.48 -2.02 5.56
CA LEU A 100 10.85 -0.62 5.65
C LEU A 100 9.61 0.28 5.57
N HIS A 101 9.46 1.16 6.56
CA HIS A 101 8.54 2.29 6.52
C HIS A 101 9.34 3.58 6.39
N VAL A 102 9.02 4.41 5.39
CA VAL A 102 9.78 5.64 5.09
C VAL A 102 8.90 6.88 5.05
N GLY A 103 7.66 6.73 5.48
CA GLY A 103 6.67 7.79 5.58
C GLY A 103 5.30 7.37 5.06
N PRO A 104 4.27 8.18 5.30
CA PRO A 104 2.93 7.93 4.79
C PRO A 104 2.87 8.19 3.28
N ALA A 105 2.05 7.37 2.58
CA ALA A 105 1.71 7.56 1.17
C ALA A 105 0.25 7.18 0.94
N HIS A 106 -0.01 5.90 0.64
CA HIS A 106 -1.33 5.32 0.46
C HIS A 106 -2.11 5.26 1.78
N THR A 107 -1.42 4.82 2.84
CA THR A 107 -1.89 4.86 4.24
C THR A 107 -0.81 5.43 5.17
N GLY A 108 -1.09 5.50 6.47
CA GLY A 108 -0.13 5.96 7.48
C GLY A 108 0.87 4.90 7.94
N GLY A 109 0.74 3.67 7.45
CA GLY A 109 1.56 2.54 7.88
C GLY A 109 2.14 1.71 6.73
N ASP A 110 2.27 2.29 5.54
CA ASP A 110 2.77 1.59 4.36
C ASP A 110 4.15 0.97 4.60
N THR A 111 4.26 -0.30 4.25
CA THR A 111 5.47 -1.11 4.38
C THR A 111 5.97 -1.55 3.01
N PHE A 112 7.23 -1.29 2.73
CA PHE A 112 7.95 -1.86 1.60
C PHE A 112 8.70 -3.11 2.06
N VAL A 113 8.48 -4.24 1.39
CA VAL A 113 9.04 -5.56 1.76
C VAL A 113 10.11 -5.96 0.76
N PHE A 114 11.36 -6.06 1.22
CA PHE A 114 12.51 -6.37 0.37
C PHE A 114 12.96 -7.82 0.57
N PHE A 115 12.88 -8.59 -0.48
CA PHE A 115 13.45 -9.94 -0.59
C PHE A 115 14.81 -9.82 -1.28
N LYS A 116 15.84 -9.48 -0.52
CA LYS A 116 17.16 -9.10 -1.06
C LYS A 116 17.80 -10.16 -1.94
N ALA A 117 17.82 -11.42 -1.47
CA ALA A 117 18.39 -12.52 -2.23
C ALA A 117 17.70 -12.79 -3.57
N LEU A 118 16.41 -12.43 -3.67
CA LEU A 118 15.61 -12.53 -4.90
C LEU A 118 15.69 -11.25 -5.75
N ARG A 119 16.26 -10.17 -5.23
CA ARG A 119 16.26 -8.84 -5.85
C ARG A 119 14.84 -8.34 -6.18
N VAL A 120 13.89 -8.67 -5.28
CA VAL A 120 12.46 -8.34 -5.42
C VAL A 120 12.02 -7.46 -4.26
N MET A 121 11.18 -6.47 -4.55
CA MET A 121 10.47 -5.68 -3.55
C MET A 121 8.97 -5.79 -3.75
N HIS A 122 8.20 -5.94 -2.68
CA HIS A 122 6.75 -5.76 -2.70
C HIS A 122 6.42 -4.38 -2.12
N ALA A 123 5.74 -3.55 -2.90
CA ALA A 123 5.45 -2.15 -2.55
C ALA A 123 4.02 -1.93 -2.01
N GLY A 124 3.21 -2.99 -1.91
CA GLY A 124 1.79 -2.84 -1.58
C GLY A 124 1.12 -1.82 -2.51
N ASP A 125 0.14 -1.12 -1.99
CA ASP A 125 -0.64 -0.13 -2.73
C ASP A 125 -0.01 1.26 -2.73
N ALA A 126 1.08 1.47 -1.99
CA ALA A 126 1.91 2.67 -2.15
C ALA A 126 2.47 2.77 -3.58
N PHE A 127 2.62 1.62 -4.27
CA PHE A 127 2.84 1.58 -5.71
C PHE A 127 1.89 0.56 -6.34
N HIS A 128 0.77 1.03 -6.82
CA HIS A 128 -0.34 0.21 -7.27
C HIS A 128 -0.30 -0.03 -8.79
N THR A 129 -0.21 1.03 -9.61
CA THR A 129 -0.19 0.94 -11.08
C THR A 129 0.12 2.32 -11.68
N ARG A 130 0.08 2.43 -13.02
CA ARG A 130 0.19 3.69 -13.78
C ARG A 130 -1.14 4.45 -13.78
N ASP A 131 -1.56 4.89 -12.60
CA ASP A 131 -2.82 5.61 -12.36
C ASP A 131 -2.67 6.54 -11.15
N LEU A 132 -3.67 7.37 -10.87
CA LEU A 132 -3.74 8.13 -9.64
C LEU A 132 -4.00 7.17 -8.46
N PRO A 133 -3.08 7.06 -7.50
CA PRO A 133 -3.24 6.14 -6.37
C PRO A 133 -4.31 6.64 -5.41
N ILE A 134 -4.85 5.78 -4.57
CA ILE A 134 -5.64 6.20 -3.41
C ILE A 134 -4.72 6.84 -2.38
N MET A 135 -5.05 8.06 -1.94
CA MET A 135 -4.39 8.78 -0.84
C MET A 135 -5.34 8.75 0.36
N ASP A 136 -5.36 7.61 1.07
CA ASP A 136 -6.39 7.34 2.07
C ASP A 136 -6.17 8.12 3.37
N LYS A 137 -6.64 9.36 3.39
CA LYS A 137 -6.56 10.25 4.57
C LYS A 137 -7.28 9.67 5.80
N ASN A 138 -8.33 8.87 5.64
CA ASN A 138 -9.04 8.25 6.77
C ASN A 138 -8.14 7.25 7.51
N ASN A 139 -7.21 6.63 6.80
CA ASN A 139 -6.22 5.70 7.32
C ASN A 139 -4.80 6.28 7.29
N GLY A 140 -4.66 7.59 7.44
CA GLY A 140 -3.38 8.27 7.62
C GLY A 140 -2.53 8.44 6.37
N GLY A 141 -3.07 8.18 5.17
CA GLY A 141 -2.43 8.45 3.90
C GLY A 141 -2.20 9.94 3.66
N SER A 142 -1.24 10.29 2.83
CA SER A 142 -0.84 11.67 2.60
C SER A 142 -0.42 11.93 1.17
N GLY A 143 -1.25 12.63 0.41
CA GLY A 143 -0.91 13.06 -0.94
C GLY A 143 0.36 13.94 -0.99
N VAL A 144 0.50 14.83 -0.02
CA VAL A 144 1.68 15.73 0.06
C VAL A 144 2.98 14.95 0.31
N ALA A 145 2.95 13.91 1.14
CA ALA A 145 4.14 13.11 1.44
C ALA A 145 4.39 12.00 0.40
N PHE A 146 3.37 11.60 -0.36
CA PHE A 146 3.36 10.42 -1.23
C PHE A 146 4.58 10.31 -2.14
N SER A 147 4.83 11.35 -2.93
CA SER A 147 5.96 11.39 -3.86
C SER A 147 7.30 11.19 -3.14
N GLY A 148 7.51 11.92 -2.04
CA GLY A 148 8.73 11.81 -1.23
C GLY A 148 8.91 10.43 -0.61
N THR A 149 7.83 9.80 -0.16
CA THR A 149 7.83 8.43 0.38
C THR A 149 8.23 7.41 -0.69
N LEU A 150 7.65 7.49 -1.89
CA LEU A 150 8.04 6.62 -3.01
C LEU A 150 9.51 6.80 -3.42
N LEU A 151 10.01 8.04 -3.45
CA LEU A 151 11.42 8.30 -3.78
C LEU A 151 12.37 7.70 -2.74
N LYS A 152 12.07 7.84 -1.44
CA LYS A 152 12.86 7.21 -0.37
C LYS A 152 12.88 5.68 -0.49
N ALA A 153 11.72 5.06 -0.79
CA ALA A 153 11.63 3.62 -1.02
C ALA A 153 12.45 3.20 -2.25
N ALA A 154 12.37 3.95 -3.34
CA ALA A 154 13.16 3.71 -4.55
C ALA A 154 14.67 3.91 -4.33
N ASP A 155 15.07 4.84 -3.46
CA ASP A 155 16.48 5.05 -3.08
C ASP A 155 17.01 3.89 -2.22
N ALA A 156 16.16 3.28 -1.39
CA ALA A 156 16.49 2.09 -0.62
C ALA A 156 16.59 0.82 -1.50
N ALA A 157 15.98 0.83 -2.68
CA ALA A 157 15.86 -0.32 -3.59
C ALA A 157 17.02 -0.44 -4.60
N LYS A 158 18.26 -0.13 -4.20
CA LYS A 158 19.43 -0.07 -5.13
C LYS A 158 19.72 -1.39 -5.84
N ASP A 159 19.49 -2.51 -5.18
CA ASP A 159 19.79 -3.86 -5.68
C ASP A 159 18.52 -4.64 -6.06
N ILE A 160 17.41 -3.94 -6.30
CA ILE A 160 16.12 -4.52 -6.66
C ILE A 160 15.90 -4.40 -8.16
N ASP A 161 15.62 -5.53 -8.81
CA ASP A 161 15.29 -5.59 -10.24
C ASP A 161 13.78 -5.56 -10.48
N THR A 162 13.01 -6.16 -9.57
CA THR A 162 11.58 -6.37 -9.76
C THR A 162 10.79 -5.78 -8.60
N VAL A 163 9.77 -4.99 -8.93
CA VAL A 163 8.79 -4.47 -7.97
C VAL A 163 7.44 -5.16 -8.20
N ILE A 164 6.93 -5.80 -7.15
CA ILE A 164 5.55 -6.32 -7.09
C ILE A 164 4.69 -5.21 -6.49
N ASN A 165 3.69 -4.80 -7.22
CA ASN A 165 2.71 -3.81 -6.78
C ASN A 165 1.43 -4.48 -6.23
N GLY A 166 0.52 -3.68 -5.65
CA GLY A 166 -0.64 -4.22 -4.93
C GLY A 166 -1.67 -4.90 -5.81
N HIS A 167 -2.20 -4.22 -6.82
CA HIS A 167 -3.38 -4.67 -7.57
C HIS A 167 -3.14 -4.96 -9.05
N ASN A 168 -1.90 -4.89 -9.52
CA ASN A 168 -1.59 -5.17 -10.90
C ASN A 168 -0.83 -6.50 -11.03
N PRO A 169 -1.23 -7.43 -11.90
CA PRO A 169 -0.53 -8.69 -12.10
C PRO A 169 0.82 -8.55 -12.79
N THR A 170 1.09 -7.38 -13.38
CA THR A 170 2.35 -7.10 -14.08
C THR A 170 3.38 -6.57 -13.09
N THR A 171 4.53 -7.22 -13.03
CA THR A 171 5.69 -6.70 -12.29
C THR A 171 6.27 -5.48 -12.99
N THR A 172 6.90 -4.61 -12.21
CA THR A 172 7.46 -3.32 -12.65
C THR A 172 8.91 -3.19 -12.16
N ALA A 173 9.57 -2.10 -12.53
CA ALA A 173 10.92 -1.77 -12.09
C ALA A 173 10.90 -0.59 -11.10
N VAL A 174 12.01 -0.40 -10.38
CA VAL A 174 12.20 0.75 -9.49
C VAL A 174 12.09 2.09 -10.24
N ALA A 175 12.45 2.12 -11.52
CA ALA A 175 12.28 3.31 -12.39
C ALA A 175 10.80 3.70 -12.56
N ASP A 176 9.90 2.72 -12.62
CA ASP A 176 8.46 2.98 -12.70
C ASP A 176 7.93 3.63 -11.41
N MET A 177 8.46 3.26 -10.23
CA MET A 177 8.13 3.93 -8.96
C MET A 177 8.55 5.41 -8.97
N ARG A 178 9.72 5.74 -9.53
CA ARG A 178 10.17 7.14 -9.67
C ARG A 178 9.28 7.93 -10.61
N THR A 179 8.84 7.30 -11.70
CA THR A 179 7.88 7.90 -12.63
C THR A 179 6.53 8.14 -11.93
N GLN A 180 6.07 7.18 -11.14
CA GLN A 180 4.85 7.33 -10.33
C GLN A 180 4.99 8.45 -9.29
N ALA A 181 6.13 8.56 -8.63
CA ALA A 181 6.40 9.65 -7.70
C ALA A 181 6.31 11.03 -8.37
N ALA A 182 6.87 11.17 -9.58
CA ALA A 182 6.77 12.39 -10.36
C ALA A 182 5.33 12.70 -10.79
N PHE A 183 4.57 11.67 -11.20
CA PHE A 183 3.16 11.82 -11.56
C PHE A 183 2.31 12.32 -10.39
N VAL A 184 2.49 11.73 -9.20
CA VAL A 184 1.78 12.17 -7.99
C VAL A 184 2.19 13.59 -7.60
N ALA A 185 3.48 13.95 -7.72
CA ALA A 185 3.95 15.30 -7.46
C ALA A 185 3.27 16.33 -8.37
N ASP A 186 3.13 16.04 -9.65
CA ASP A 186 2.43 16.92 -10.61
C ASP A 186 0.96 17.08 -10.25
N PHE A 187 0.28 15.99 -9.86
CA PHE A 187 -1.10 16.05 -9.40
C PHE A 187 -1.25 16.94 -8.15
N VAL A 188 -0.44 16.70 -7.14
CA VAL A 188 -0.48 17.48 -5.89
C VAL A 188 -0.17 18.95 -6.15
N ALA A 189 0.81 19.26 -6.99
CA ALA A 189 1.14 20.63 -7.37
C ALA A 189 -0.04 21.32 -8.09
N PHE A 190 -0.72 20.60 -8.99
CA PHE A 190 -1.91 21.11 -9.67
C PHE A 190 -3.04 21.44 -8.68
N VAL A 191 -3.34 20.50 -7.75
CA VAL A 191 -4.38 20.71 -6.72
C VAL A 191 -4.03 21.90 -5.81
N GLN A 192 -2.77 22.01 -5.38
CA GLN A 192 -2.30 23.11 -4.55
C GLN A 192 -2.42 24.46 -5.27
N ALA A 193 -2.05 24.52 -6.55
CA ALA A 193 -2.17 25.73 -7.38
C ALA A 193 -3.65 26.11 -7.57
N ALA A 194 -4.51 25.14 -7.85
CA ALA A 194 -5.96 25.35 -7.99
C ALA A 194 -6.55 25.90 -6.69
N LYS A 195 -6.23 25.30 -5.55
CA LYS A 195 -6.67 25.78 -4.22
C LYS A 195 -6.20 27.22 -3.94
N LYS A 196 -4.93 27.52 -4.22
CA LYS A 196 -4.39 28.88 -4.07
C LYS A 196 -5.09 29.90 -4.99
N GLY A 197 -5.51 29.46 -6.18
CA GLY A 197 -6.30 30.25 -7.13
C GLY A 197 -7.80 30.33 -6.82
N GLY A 198 -8.27 29.84 -5.67
CA GLY A 198 -9.68 29.87 -5.26
C GLY A 198 -10.59 28.92 -6.04
N LYS A 199 -10.02 27.92 -6.73
CA LYS A 199 -10.79 26.90 -7.46
C LYS A 199 -11.45 25.91 -6.51
N THR A 200 -12.62 25.43 -6.91
CA THR A 200 -13.35 24.38 -6.18
C THR A 200 -12.81 22.98 -6.53
N VAL A 201 -13.21 21.98 -5.73
CA VAL A 201 -12.93 20.57 -6.06
C VAL A 201 -13.55 20.19 -7.41
N ASP A 202 -14.75 20.70 -7.72
CA ASP A 202 -15.40 20.45 -9.01
C ASP A 202 -14.59 21.02 -10.20
N ASP A 203 -13.96 22.18 -10.02
CA ASP A 203 -13.06 22.74 -11.03
C ASP A 203 -11.83 21.85 -11.24
N VAL A 204 -11.24 21.33 -10.15
CA VAL A 204 -10.11 20.41 -10.21
C VAL A 204 -10.50 19.14 -10.96
N VAL A 205 -11.62 18.52 -10.58
CA VAL A 205 -12.12 17.28 -11.22
C VAL A 205 -12.34 17.48 -12.73
N LYS A 206 -12.89 18.63 -13.14
CA LYS A 206 -13.16 18.95 -14.56
C LYS A 206 -11.90 19.26 -15.35
N THR A 207 -10.87 19.78 -14.71
CA THR A 207 -9.71 20.35 -15.43
C THR A 207 -8.45 19.51 -15.32
N TRP A 208 -8.33 18.64 -14.31
CA TRP A 208 -7.20 17.72 -14.22
C TRP A 208 -7.24 16.68 -15.34
N SER A 209 -6.12 16.49 -15.99
CA SER A 209 -5.89 15.41 -16.94
C SER A 209 -4.47 14.90 -16.81
N THR A 210 -4.27 13.62 -17.10
CA THR A 210 -2.93 13.01 -17.12
C THR A 210 -2.03 13.77 -18.09
N PRO A 211 -0.91 14.36 -17.63
CA PRO A 211 0.00 15.05 -18.55
C PRO A 211 0.59 14.08 -19.59
N ALA A 212 0.70 14.52 -20.85
CA ALA A 212 1.12 13.69 -21.99
C ALA A 212 2.49 13.01 -21.84
N LYS A 213 3.36 13.54 -20.93
CA LYS A 213 4.67 12.93 -20.64
C LYS A 213 4.57 11.57 -19.91
N TYR A 214 3.40 11.24 -19.34
CA TYR A 214 3.17 9.96 -18.63
C TYR A 214 2.54 8.94 -19.56
N THR A 215 3.33 8.37 -20.46
CA THR A 215 2.88 7.37 -21.42
C THR A 215 2.39 6.10 -20.75
N GLY A 216 1.20 5.63 -21.14
CA GLY A 216 0.59 4.42 -20.61
C GLY A 216 -0.11 4.61 -19.24
N TYR A 217 -0.20 5.84 -18.75
CA TYR A 217 -1.01 6.15 -17.57
C TYR A 217 -2.50 6.24 -17.94
N ALA A 218 -3.34 5.70 -17.08
CA ALA A 218 -4.77 5.77 -17.23
C ALA A 218 -5.28 7.23 -17.13
N LYS A 219 -6.43 7.50 -17.76
CA LYS A 219 -7.18 8.72 -17.47
C LYS A 219 -7.74 8.59 -16.05
N PRO A 220 -7.47 9.54 -15.14
CA PRO A 220 -7.95 9.46 -13.77
C PRO A 220 -9.48 9.44 -13.73
N GLN A 221 -10.03 8.58 -12.90
CA GLN A 221 -11.47 8.56 -12.63
C GLN A 221 -11.85 9.79 -11.80
N GLU A 222 -12.95 10.44 -12.14
CA GLU A 222 -13.42 11.65 -11.42
C GLU A 222 -13.59 11.41 -9.94
N ALA A 223 -14.15 10.26 -9.54
CA ALA A 223 -14.32 9.87 -8.15
C ALA A 223 -12.97 9.81 -7.40
N ARG A 224 -11.90 9.36 -8.08
CA ARG A 224 -10.54 9.32 -7.52
C ARG A 224 -9.96 10.72 -7.35
N VAL A 225 -10.02 11.55 -8.38
CA VAL A 225 -9.56 12.96 -8.32
C VAL A 225 -10.27 13.73 -7.20
N ARG A 226 -11.55 13.42 -6.95
CA ARG A 226 -12.35 14.06 -5.90
C ARG A 226 -11.97 13.57 -4.50
N ALA A 227 -11.60 12.29 -4.36
CA ALA A 227 -11.26 11.68 -3.08
C ALA A 227 -9.88 12.11 -2.58
N ASP A 228 -8.93 12.23 -3.50
CA ASP A 228 -7.54 12.60 -3.25
C ASP A 228 -7.35 14.13 -3.21
#